data_14eb8659b0471d5995a0bac4068c47c4
#
_entry.id   14eb8659b0471d5995a0bac4068c47c4
#
_cell.length_a   1.000
_cell.length_b   1.000
_cell.length_c   1.000
_cell.angle_alpha   90.00
_cell.angle_beta   90.00
_cell.angle_gamma   90.00
#
_symmetry.space_group_name_H-M   'P 1'
#
loop_
_entity.id
_entity.type
_entity.pdbx_description
1 polymer ?
#
loop_
_entity_poly.entity_id
_entity_poly.type
_entity_poly.pdbx_seq_one_letter_code
_entity_poly.pdbx_strand_id
1 'polypeptide(L)'
;MRKELFEFRHIVKHIGGHAALRDVSLRLYQDEITFLVGRGSGRSVLSQMMMGELTPDSGTMLLLEKPYQPFSPEKAHERGIFCVTQNTKLIQNLSLNENIYIARPLSGIWHRGQADAFAQMACQECGIQLDLSKKASHVKLIDTLMVYCLRAMLVRAQLLILDNLLYLLSEKDIDLLFQKLKLLKERGIGILVIEPVCRYALQYGDRTVFFSDGRISADFSGREYTAEMADILLNRGQAAPPEDQVKPSEKFSRTRVFFYPEKNGNGSLQLAPGEIVCASCHSPERYQWYLDTFFLTEKVSLLNRYRNHSRVSTLTFKRLQSDYFLDLSFAENVALPAYTRISTGGRLTPGQAKKFLKSELADTIPIPSEQWGHRLSRFDNTGRELAVLYRMLMENVDIFVFAGIMDQPNMSLMDDIWKVIFLASEMGKSVLMFHRNYALPMRKQDRLIFLDEPEGPRV
;
A
#
# COMPACT_ATOMS: atom_id res chain seq x y z
N MET A 1 -7.11 -22.63 27.67
CA MET A 1 -6.40 -22.88 26.39
C MET A 1 -7.02 -22.00 25.33
N ARG A 2 -6.23 -21.26 24.54
CA ARG A 2 -6.74 -20.50 23.38
C ARG A 2 -7.29 -21.51 22.38
N LYS A 3 -8.48 -21.26 21.83
CA LYS A 3 -9.11 -22.16 20.85
C LYS A 3 -8.55 -21.83 19.46
N GLU A 4 -7.86 -22.82 18.86
CA GLU A 4 -7.30 -22.67 17.52
C GLU A 4 -8.41 -22.53 16.49
N LEU A 5 -8.28 -21.53 15.62
CA LEU A 5 -9.25 -21.20 14.61
C LEU A 5 -8.77 -21.59 13.21
N PHE A 6 -7.58 -21.10 12.83
CA PHE A 6 -7.01 -21.32 11.51
C PHE A 6 -5.52 -21.61 11.64
N GLU A 7 -5.02 -22.56 10.85
CA GLU A 7 -3.61 -22.93 10.84
C GLU A 7 -3.09 -23.06 9.41
N PHE A 8 -1.99 -22.39 9.14
CA PHE A 8 -1.10 -22.65 8.03
C PHE A 8 0.02 -23.57 8.51
N ARG A 9 0.29 -24.66 7.78
CA ARG A 9 1.37 -25.62 8.07
C ARG A 9 2.32 -25.71 6.88
N HIS A 10 3.56 -25.25 7.07
CA HIS A 10 4.65 -25.38 6.10
C HIS A 10 4.30 -24.88 4.69
N ILE A 11 3.62 -23.73 4.61
CA ILE A 11 3.16 -23.15 3.35
C ILE A 11 4.32 -22.61 2.53
N VAL A 12 4.41 -23.07 1.30
CA VAL A 12 5.30 -22.54 0.27
C VAL A 12 4.45 -22.03 -0.90
N LYS A 13 4.81 -20.84 -1.43
CA LYS A 13 4.16 -20.27 -2.62
C LYS A 13 5.15 -19.48 -3.45
N HIS A 14 5.17 -19.76 -4.75
CA HIS A 14 5.89 -18.97 -5.74
C HIS A 14 4.91 -18.14 -6.57
N ILE A 15 5.28 -16.89 -6.83
CA ILE A 15 4.54 -15.96 -7.70
C ILE A 15 5.56 -15.32 -8.64
N GLY A 16 5.33 -15.41 -9.96
CA GLY A 16 6.25 -14.84 -10.96
C GLY A 16 7.68 -15.37 -10.89
N GLY A 17 7.88 -16.62 -10.44
CA GLY A 17 9.21 -17.21 -10.28
C GLY A 17 9.93 -16.89 -8.95
N HIS A 18 9.35 -16.02 -8.12
CA HIS A 18 9.88 -15.65 -6.80
C HIS A 18 9.10 -16.34 -5.67
N ALA A 19 9.83 -16.80 -4.64
CA ALA A 19 9.19 -17.39 -3.46
C ALA A 19 8.56 -16.30 -2.60
N ALA A 20 7.23 -16.14 -2.73
CA ALA A 20 6.44 -15.21 -1.92
C ALA A 20 6.25 -15.71 -0.48
N LEU A 21 6.14 -17.03 -0.30
CA LEU A 21 6.08 -17.70 1.00
C LEU A 21 7.12 -18.81 1.03
N ARG A 22 7.90 -18.88 2.13
CA ARG A 22 9.02 -19.80 2.31
C ARG A 22 8.87 -20.56 3.62
N ASP A 23 8.10 -21.64 3.60
CA ASP A 23 7.85 -22.48 4.79
C ASP A 23 7.16 -21.71 5.93
N VAL A 24 6.01 -21.12 5.62
CA VAL A 24 5.23 -20.33 6.58
C VAL A 24 4.31 -21.25 7.39
N SER A 25 4.47 -21.21 8.72
CA SER A 25 3.55 -21.82 9.67
C SER A 25 2.99 -20.73 10.59
N LEU A 26 1.66 -20.60 10.62
CA LEU A 26 0.95 -19.56 11.37
C LEU A 26 -0.36 -20.12 11.92
N ARG A 27 -0.62 -19.89 13.21
CA ARG A 27 -1.90 -20.18 13.86
C ARG A 27 -2.64 -18.91 14.18
N LEU A 28 -3.94 -18.91 13.97
CA LEU A 28 -4.86 -17.86 14.39
C LEU A 28 -5.84 -18.46 15.41
N TYR A 29 -6.26 -17.65 16.36
CA TYR A 29 -7.11 -18.09 17.46
C TYR A 29 -8.45 -17.37 17.46
N GLN A 30 -9.49 -18.02 18.02
CA GLN A 30 -10.73 -17.35 18.37
C GLN A 30 -10.46 -16.30 19.46
N ASP A 31 -11.33 -15.30 19.56
CA ASP A 31 -11.26 -14.26 20.60
C ASP A 31 -9.93 -13.49 20.63
N GLU A 32 -9.25 -13.36 19.47
CA GLU A 32 -7.96 -12.70 19.37
C GLU A 32 -7.94 -11.72 18.18
N ILE A 33 -7.37 -10.54 18.41
CA ILE A 33 -6.96 -9.62 17.35
C ILE A 33 -5.48 -9.85 17.08
N THR A 34 -5.18 -10.57 16.01
CA THR A 34 -3.82 -10.82 15.56
C THR A 34 -3.41 -9.81 14.50
N PHE A 35 -2.31 -9.12 14.70
CA PHE A 35 -1.67 -8.31 13.67
C PHE A 35 -0.60 -9.14 12.95
N LEU A 36 -0.67 -9.16 11.63
CA LEU A 36 0.39 -9.68 10.75
C LEU A 36 1.08 -8.48 10.10
N VAL A 37 2.24 -8.13 10.62
CA VAL A 37 2.98 -6.93 10.23
C VAL A 37 4.28 -7.29 9.51
N GLY A 38 4.73 -6.42 8.62
CA GLY A 38 6.00 -6.64 7.93
C GLY A 38 6.00 -6.10 6.51
N ARG A 39 7.04 -6.41 5.76
CA ARG A 39 7.23 -5.95 4.38
C ARG A 39 7.05 -7.09 3.38
N GLY A 40 6.82 -6.71 2.12
CA GLY A 40 6.67 -7.65 1.01
C GLY A 40 5.23 -8.14 0.79
N SER A 41 5.01 -8.75 -0.37
CA SER A 41 3.69 -9.18 -0.85
C SER A 41 3.17 -10.46 -0.19
N GLY A 42 4.03 -11.23 0.48
CA GLY A 42 3.67 -12.56 1.02
C GLY A 42 2.54 -12.53 2.04
N ARG A 43 2.35 -11.42 2.79
CA ARG A 43 1.27 -11.28 3.77
C ARG A 43 -0.10 -11.35 3.12
N SER A 44 -0.34 -10.58 2.04
CA SER A 44 -1.60 -10.62 1.30
C SER A 44 -1.78 -11.91 0.49
N VAL A 45 -0.70 -12.65 0.21
CA VAL A 45 -0.80 -14.00 -0.35
C VAL A 45 -1.48 -14.95 0.64
N LEU A 46 -1.23 -14.80 1.95
CA LEU A 46 -1.94 -15.58 2.97
C LEU A 46 -3.44 -15.26 3.01
N SER A 47 -3.84 -13.97 2.93
CA SER A 47 -5.27 -13.60 2.87
C SER A 47 -5.93 -14.14 1.60
N GLN A 48 -5.28 -14.04 0.44
CA GLN A 48 -5.77 -14.60 -0.82
C GLN A 48 -5.94 -16.13 -0.77
N MET A 49 -5.04 -16.84 -0.09
CA MET A 49 -5.19 -18.30 0.14
C MET A 49 -6.38 -18.60 1.05
N MET A 50 -6.56 -17.84 2.14
CA MET A 50 -7.73 -18.02 3.01
C MET A 50 -9.05 -17.76 2.27
N MET A 51 -9.03 -16.85 1.29
CA MET A 51 -10.18 -16.55 0.44
C MET A 51 -10.35 -17.50 -0.77
N GLY A 52 -9.42 -18.44 -0.99
CA GLY A 52 -9.48 -19.38 -2.11
C GLY A 52 -9.15 -18.77 -3.48
N GLU A 53 -8.55 -17.60 -3.51
CA GLU A 53 -8.05 -16.96 -4.73
C GLU A 53 -6.71 -17.55 -5.18
N LEU A 54 -5.93 -18.06 -4.24
CA LEU A 54 -4.67 -18.75 -4.46
C LEU A 54 -4.62 -20.07 -3.71
N THR A 55 -3.90 -21.05 -4.29
CA THR A 55 -3.59 -22.32 -3.63
C THR A 55 -2.11 -22.38 -3.27
N PRO A 56 -1.72 -22.99 -2.15
CA PRO A 56 -0.32 -23.24 -1.82
C PRO A 56 0.34 -24.18 -2.84
N ASP A 57 1.64 -24.02 -3.09
CA ASP A 57 2.42 -24.96 -3.90
C ASP A 57 2.76 -26.21 -3.07
N SER A 58 2.96 -26.02 -1.75
CA SER A 58 3.10 -27.10 -0.76
C SER A 58 2.63 -26.63 0.61
N GLY A 59 2.43 -27.57 1.54
CA GLY A 59 1.88 -27.32 2.87
C GLY A 59 0.37 -27.53 2.93
N THR A 60 -0.22 -27.28 4.08
CA THR A 60 -1.66 -27.50 4.32
C THR A 60 -2.28 -26.34 5.10
N MET A 61 -3.56 -26.08 4.85
CA MET A 61 -4.38 -25.16 5.62
C MET A 61 -5.45 -25.93 6.40
N LEU A 62 -5.68 -25.53 7.63
CA LEU A 62 -6.73 -26.10 8.48
C LEU A 62 -7.63 -24.99 9.01
N LEU A 63 -8.94 -25.25 9.05
CA LEU A 63 -9.94 -24.40 9.70
C LEU A 63 -10.66 -25.27 10.76
N LEU A 64 -10.58 -24.85 12.03
CA LEU A 64 -11.11 -25.64 13.15
C LEU A 64 -10.61 -27.11 13.10
N GLU A 65 -9.29 -27.26 12.94
CA GLU A 65 -8.58 -28.55 12.85
C GLU A 65 -8.94 -29.42 11.63
N LYS A 66 -9.83 -28.97 10.74
CA LYS A 66 -10.24 -29.70 9.53
C LYS A 66 -9.52 -29.14 8.30
N PRO A 67 -9.18 -30.00 7.33
CA PRO A 67 -8.60 -29.54 6.07
C PRO A 67 -9.43 -28.43 5.42
N TYR A 68 -8.77 -27.36 5.00
CA TYR A 68 -9.38 -26.18 4.42
C TYR A 68 -8.75 -25.85 3.06
N GLN A 69 -9.52 -25.99 2.00
CA GLN A 69 -9.13 -25.69 0.62
C GLN A 69 -10.32 -25.06 -0.10
N PRO A 70 -10.60 -23.78 0.14
CA PRO A 70 -11.61 -23.06 -0.63
C PRO A 70 -11.08 -22.86 -2.07
N PHE A 71 -12.00 -22.85 -3.03
CA PHE A 71 -11.67 -22.61 -4.44
C PHE A 71 -12.32 -21.34 -4.99
N SER A 72 -12.93 -20.55 -4.12
CA SER A 72 -13.43 -19.21 -4.43
C SER A 72 -13.76 -18.43 -3.14
N PRO A 73 -13.84 -17.07 -3.22
CA PRO A 73 -14.27 -16.24 -2.10
C PRO A 73 -15.65 -16.60 -1.55
N GLU A 74 -16.60 -17.03 -2.41
CA GLU A 74 -17.93 -17.44 -1.97
C GLU A 74 -17.85 -18.66 -1.06
N LYS A 75 -16.98 -19.63 -1.39
CA LYS A 75 -16.77 -20.82 -0.56
C LYS A 75 -16.05 -20.52 0.74
N ALA A 76 -15.18 -19.53 0.75
CA ALA A 76 -14.58 -19.02 1.98
C ALA A 76 -15.64 -18.35 2.87
N HIS A 77 -16.52 -17.52 2.30
CA HIS A 77 -17.64 -16.92 3.02
C HIS A 77 -18.59 -17.95 3.62
N GLU A 78 -18.95 -19.02 2.87
CA GLU A 78 -19.76 -20.13 3.38
C GLU A 78 -19.13 -20.82 4.60
N ARG A 79 -17.81 -20.79 4.71
CA ARG A 79 -17.03 -21.31 5.84
C ARG A 79 -16.81 -20.26 6.95
N GLY A 80 -17.38 -19.07 6.81
CA GLY A 80 -17.31 -18.01 7.80
C GLY A 80 -16.01 -17.21 7.77
N ILE A 81 -15.26 -17.20 6.66
CA ILE A 81 -14.08 -16.37 6.48
C ILE A 81 -14.43 -15.17 5.62
N PHE A 82 -14.18 -13.97 6.14
CA PHE A 82 -14.41 -12.69 5.46
C PHE A 82 -13.11 -11.91 5.35
N CYS A 83 -12.86 -11.34 4.18
CA CYS A 83 -11.73 -10.47 3.95
C CYS A 83 -12.19 -9.13 3.38
N VAL A 84 -11.72 -8.05 3.97
CA VAL A 84 -11.92 -6.69 3.50
C VAL A 84 -10.57 -6.11 3.10
N THR A 85 -10.46 -5.70 1.86
CA THR A 85 -9.29 -5.06 1.26
C THR A 85 -9.66 -3.68 0.75
N GLN A 86 -8.68 -2.88 0.34
CA GLN A 86 -8.92 -1.58 -0.29
C GLN A 86 -9.79 -1.66 -1.58
N ASN A 87 -9.82 -2.82 -2.24
CA ASN A 87 -10.61 -3.05 -3.45
C ASN A 87 -12.02 -3.57 -3.15
N THR A 88 -12.30 -3.91 -1.91
CA THR A 88 -13.60 -4.44 -1.49
C THR A 88 -14.64 -3.33 -1.53
N LYS A 89 -15.71 -3.53 -2.28
CA LYS A 89 -16.78 -2.55 -2.45
C LYS A 89 -18.12 -3.13 -2.05
N LEU A 90 -18.95 -2.30 -1.45
CA LEU A 90 -20.38 -2.57 -1.32
C LEU A 90 -21.05 -2.49 -2.70
N ILE A 91 -22.23 -3.07 -2.84
CA ILE A 91 -23.02 -2.95 -4.07
C ILE A 91 -23.51 -1.50 -4.16
N GLN A 92 -22.94 -0.74 -5.09
CA GLN A 92 -23.01 0.73 -5.16
C GLN A 92 -24.43 1.28 -5.29
N ASN A 93 -25.29 0.57 -6.04
CA ASN A 93 -26.69 0.99 -6.30
C ASN A 93 -27.64 0.67 -5.16
N LEU A 94 -27.20 -0.14 -4.19
CA LEU A 94 -28.00 -0.50 -3.01
C LEU A 94 -27.69 0.44 -1.85
N SER A 95 -28.68 0.57 -0.96
CA SER A 95 -28.55 1.27 0.33
C SER A 95 -27.73 0.43 1.32
N LEU A 96 -27.33 1.01 2.46
CA LEU A 96 -26.56 0.27 3.47
C LEU A 96 -27.38 -0.83 4.13
N ASN A 97 -28.67 -0.63 4.40
CA ASN A 97 -29.55 -1.67 4.92
C ASN A 97 -29.66 -2.87 3.97
N GLU A 98 -29.80 -2.62 2.67
CA GLU A 98 -29.83 -3.66 1.64
C GLU A 98 -28.49 -4.40 1.57
N ASN A 99 -27.37 -3.66 1.61
CA ASN A 99 -26.03 -4.26 1.67
C ASN A 99 -25.81 -5.12 2.92
N ILE A 100 -26.33 -4.72 4.09
CA ILE A 100 -26.27 -5.55 5.31
C ILE A 100 -27.12 -6.81 5.16
N TYR A 101 -28.32 -6.68 4.63
CA TYR A 101 -29.27 -7.78 4.50
C TYR A 101 -28.82 -8.91 3.59
N ILE A 102 -28.10 -8.60 2.50
CA ILE A 102 -27.58 -9.58 1.53
C ILE A 102 -26.62 -10.59 2.18
N ALA A 103 -26.01 -10.28 3.32
CA ALA A 103 -25.14 -11.24 4.02
C ALA A 103 -25.89 -12.48 4.53
N ARG A 104 -27.21 -12.46 4.59
CA ARG A 104 -27.99 -13.63 5.04
C ARG A 104 -28.09 -14.68 3.95
N PRO A 105 -28.12 -16.00 4.32
CA PRO A 105 -28.54 -17.02 3.39
C PRO A 105 -29.95 -16.70 2.90
N LEU A 106 -30.10 -16.44 1.61
CA LEU A 106 -31.40 -16.08 1.02
C LEU A 106 -32.24 -17.34 0.88
N SER A 107 -33.10 -17.59 1.85
CA SER A 107 -34.24 -18.51 1.72
C SER A 107 -35.53 -17.69 1.70
N GLY A 108 -36.00 -17.32 0.51
CA GLY A 108 -37.30 -16.69 0.37
C GLY A 108 -37.33 -15.40 -0.46
N ILE A 109 -38.51 -14.82 -0.58
CA ILE A 109 -38.78 -13.60 -1.35
C ILE A 109 -38.23 -12.39 -0.57
N TRP A 110 -37.52 -11.51 -1.26
CA TRP A 110 -37.02 -10.22 -0.72
C TRP A 110 -38.19 -9.31 -0.32
N HIS A 111 -38.19 -8.87 0.93
CA HIS A 111 -39.09 -7.83 1.42
C HIS A 111 -38.30 -6.65 2.00
N ARG A 112 -38.42 -5.48 1.39
CA ARG A 112 -37.68 -4.26 1.77
C ARG A 112 -37.85 -3.88 3.24
N GLY A 113 -39.07 -3.95 3.78
CA GLY A 113 -39.33 -3.66 5.18
C GLY A 113 -38.64 -4.60 6.17
N GLN A 114 -38.38 -5.85 5.78
CA GLN A 114 -37.62 -6.80 6.59
C GLN A 114 -36.12 -6.45 6.61
N ALA A 115 -35.59 -5.92 5.51
CA ALA A 115 -34.21 -5.50 5.43
C ALA A 115 -33.94 -4.31 6.39
N ASP A 116 -34.87 -3.35 6.44
CA ASP A 116 -34.77 -2.19 7.32
C ASP A 116 -34.77 -2.58 8.80
N ALA A 117 -35.78 -3.36 9.23
CA ALA A 117 -35.87 -3.83 10.61
C ALA A 117 -34.65 -4.66 11.03
N PHE A 118 -34.17 -5.51 10.14
CA PHE A 118 -33.03 -6.38 10.40
C PHE A 118 -31.71 -5.58 10.54
N ALA A 119 -31.46 -4.63 9.63
CA ALA A 119 -30.29 -3.80 9.68
C ALA A 119 -30.29 -2.88 10.91
N GLN A 120 -31.46 -2.31 11.28
CA GLN A 120 -31.61 -1.51 12.50
C GLN A 120 -31.30 -2.33 13.77
N MET A 121 -31.83 -3.54 13.88
CA MET A 121 -31.57 -4.44 15.01
C MET A 121 -30.07 -4.76 15.11
N ALA A 122 -29.43 -5.11 13.99
CA ALA A 122 -28.00 -5.38 13.96
C ALA A 122 -27.14 -4.18 14.37
N CYS A 123 -27.51 -2.98 13.91
CA CYS A 123 -26.85 -1.74 14.30
C CYS A 123 -26.99 -1.47 15.81
N GLN A 124 -28.18 -1.67 16.38
CA GLN A 124 -28.42 -1.51 17.82
C GLN A 124 -27.62 -2.50 18.66
N GLU A 125 -27.58 -3.79 18.27
CA GLU A 125 -26.80 -4.81 18.96
C GLU A 125 -25.30 -4.55 18.97
N CYS A 126 -24.77 -3.91 17.91
CA CYS A 126 -23.35 -3.56 17.80
C CYS A 126 -23.01 -2.15 18.29
N GLY A 127 -24.03 -1.35 18.63
CA GLY A 127 -23.83 0.07 18.93
C GLY A 127 -23.18 0.81 17.74
N ILE A 128 -23.51 0.42 16.50
CA ILE A 128 -23.05 1.05 15.27
C ILE A 128 -24.11 2.05 14.80
N GLN A 129 -23.71 3.28 14.56
CA GLN A 129 -24.59 4.33 14.02
C GLN A 129 -24.28 4.52 12.54
N LEU A 130 -25.24 4.18 11.67
CA LEU A 130 -25.17 4.34 10.23
C LEU A 130 -26.47 4.94 9.71
N ASP A 131 -26.35 5.80 8.70
CA ASP A 131 -27.52 6.20 7.89
C ASP A 131 -27.83 5.05 6.91
N LEU A 132 -28.69 4.14 7.35
CA LEU A 132 -29.04 2.93 6.64
C LEU A 132 -29.70 3.16 5.27
N SER A 133 -30.30 4.34 5.07
CA SER A 133 -30.95 4.72 3.81
C SER A 133 -29.96 5.17 2.74
N LYS A 134 -28.74 5.51 3.14
CA LYS A 134 -27.71 6.05 2.25
C LYS A 134 -27.24 4.99 1.25
N LYS A 135 -27.10 5.40 -0.02
CA LYS A 135 -26.54 4.53 -1.06
C LYS A 135 -25.06 4.31 -0.84
N ALA A 136 -24.59 3.10 -1.10
CA ALA A 136 -23.18 2.71 -0.93
C ALA A 136 -22.20 3.51 -1.81
N SER A 137 -22.67 4.10 -2.91
CA SER A 137 -21.86 5.01 -3.75
C SER A 137 -21.46 6.32 -3.05
N HIS A 138 -22.08 6.68 -1.93
CA HIS A 138 -21.89 7.97 -1.24
C HIS A 138 -21.43 7.80 0.22
N VAL A 139 -20.82 6.66 0.56
CA VAL A 139 -20.37 6.39 1.92
C VAL A 139 -18.86 6.48 2.04
N LYS A 140 -18.38 6.78 3.24
CA LYS A 140 -16.97 6.75 3.57
C LYS A 140 -16.47 5.31 3.75
N LEU A 141 -15.15 5.12 3.69
CA LEU A 141 -14.56 3.80 3.94
C LEU A 141 -14.93 3.24 5.31
N ILE A 142 -14.98 4.07 6.35
CA ILE A 142 -15.36 3.63 7.70
C ILE A 142 -16.78 3.06 7.73
N ASP A 143 -17.75 3.68 7.03
CA ASP A 143 -19.12 3.17 6.94
C ASP A 143 -19.14 1.80 6.24
N THR A 144 -18.32 1.63 5.19
CA THR A 144 -18.13 0.33 4.52
C THR A 144 -17.60 -0.74 5.48
N LEU A 145 -16.59 -0.40 6.29
CA LEU A 145 -16.03 -1.31 7.30
C LEU A 145 -17.05 -1.66 8.37
N MET A 146 -17.87 -0.70 8.81
CA MET A 146 -18.96 -0.95 9.74
C MET A 146 -19.98 -1.94 9.17
N VAL A 147 -20.33 -1.82 7.89
CA VAL A 147 -21.21 -2.79 7.21
C VAL A 147 -20.58 -4.19 7.21
N TYR A 148 -19.25 -4.32 6.95
CA TYR A 148 -18.58 -5.63 7.00
C TYR A 148 -18.50 -6.19 8.42
N CYS A 149 -18.29 -5.36 9.44
CA CYS A 149 -18.39 -5.79 10.84
C CYS A 149 -19.80 -6.34 11.17
N LEU A 150 -20.86 -5.64 10.74
CA LEU A 150 -22.24 -6.09 10.90
C LEU A 150 -22.49 -7.42 10.16
N ARG A 151 -22.04 -7.53 8.91
CA ARG A 151 -22.15 -8.79 8.14
C ARG A 151 -21.47 -9.96 8.86
N ALA A 152 -20.21 -9.75 9.29
CA ALA A 152 -19.45 -10.79 10.01
C ALA A 152 -20.18 -11.27 11.27
N MET A 153 -20.78 -10.34 12.03
CA MET A 153 -21.57 -10.67 13.20
C MET A 153 -22.83 -11.47 12.84
N LEU A 154 -23.59 -10.99 11.85
CA LEU A 154 -24.88 -11.56 11.48
C LEU A 154 -24.79 -13.00 10.97
N VAL A 155 -23.73 -13.32 10.24
CA VAL A 155 -23.48 -14.68 9.74
C VAL A 155 -22.66 -15.52 10.72
N ARG A 156 -22.33 -14.99 11.90
CA ARG A 156 -21.46 -15.64 12.89
C ARG A 156 -20.14 -16.07 12.25
N ALA A 157 -19.47 -15.11 11.62
CA ALA A 157 -18.17 -15.35 10.99
C ALA A 157 -17.20 -16.02 11.96
N GLN A 158 -16.33 -16.85 11.45
CA GLN A 158 -15.24 -17.44 12.22
C GLN A 158 -14.04 -16.49 12.27
N LEU A 159 -13.73 -15.87 11.10
CA LEU A 159 -12.56 -15.01 10.92
C LEU A 159 -12.93 -13.78 10.07
N LEU A 160 -12.56 -12.60 10.55
CA LEU A 160 -12.58 -11.35 9.79
C LEU A 160 -11.16 -10.89 9.54
N ILE A 161 -10.82 -10.72 8.26
CA ILE A 161 -9.51 -10.28 7.79
C ILE A 161 -9.63 -8.83 7.29
N LEU A 162 -8.76 -7.95 7.79
CA LEU A 162 -8.59 -6.58 7.32
C LEU A 162 -7.21 -6.48 6.67
N ASP A 163 -7.15 -6.33 5.35
CA ASP A 163 -5.89 -6.34 4.61
C ASP A 163 -5.56 -4.96 4.06
N ASN A 164 -4.56 -4.32 4.67
CA ASN A 164 -4.02 -3.02 4.28
C ASN A 164 -5.06 -1.90 4.20
N LEU A 165 -5.75 -1.63 5.29
CA LEU A 165 -6.86 -0.65 5.32
C LEU A 165 -6.63 0.52 6.28
N LEU A 166 -5.83 0.33 7.34
CA LEU A 166 -5.74 1.33 8.42
C LEU A 166 -5.14 2.65 7.95
N TYR A 167 -4.24 2.61 6.97
CA TYR A 167 -3.64 3.83 6.41
C TYR A 167 -4.64 4.73 5.66
N LEU A 168 -5.81 4.21 5.28
CA LEU A 168 -6.87 4.97 4.60
C LEU A 168 -7.83 5.67 5.57
N LEU A 169 -7.69 5.42 6.88
CA LEU A 169 -8.58 5.89 7.93
C LEU A 169 -7.97 7.05 8.72
N SER A 170 -8.81 7.92 9.25
CA SER A 170 -8.40 8.88 10.27
C SER A 170 -8.19 8.18 11.63
N GLU A 171 -7.43 8.80 12.54
CA GLU A 171 -7.24 8.26 13.91
C GLU A 171 -8.59 7.98 14.60
N LYS A 172 -9.56 8.89 14.48
CA LYS A 172 -10.90 8.72 15.04
C LYS A 172 -11.64 7.53 14.44
N ASP A 173 -11.49 7.30 13.14
CA ASP A 173 -12.11 6.17 12.45
C ASP A 173 -11.44 4.85 12.87
N ILE A 174 -10.13 4.86 13.11
CA ILE A 174 -9.38 3.72 13.62
C ILE A 174 -9.84 3.36 15.03
N ASP A 175 -9.94 4.34 15.94
CA ASP A 175 -10.46 4.13 17.28
C ASP A 175 -11.87 3.51 17.24
N LEU A 176 -12.76 4.08 16.39
CA LEU A 176 -14.11 3.57 16.21
C LEU A 176 -14.11 2.12 15.68
N LEU A 177 -13.28 1.84 14.66
CA LEU A 177 -13.14 0.51 14.09
C LEU A 177 -12.73 -0.51 15.16
N PHE A 178 -11.65 -0.24 15.90
CA PHE A 178 -11.15 -1.17 16.91
C PHE A 178 -12.11 -1.36 18.09
N GLN A 179 -12.89 -0.36 18.47
CA GLN A 179 -13.99 -0.55 19.43
C GLN A 179 -15.01 -1.61 18.92
N LYS A 180 -15.33 -1.61 17.63
CA LYS A 180 -16.28 -2.59 17.06
C LYS A 180 -15.61 -3.95 16.82
N LEU A 181 -14.35 -4.00 16.44
CA LEU A 181 -13.60 -5.25 16.34
C LEU A 181 -13.48 -5.95 17.70
N LYS A 182 -13.32 -5.18 18.79
CA LYS A 182 -13.33 -5.74 20.16
C LYS A 182 -14.66 -6.43 20.49
N LEU A 183 -15.80 -5.84 20.11
CA LEU A 183 -17.10 -6.47 20.30
C LEU A 183 -17.26 -7.76 19.48
N LEU A 184 -16.73 -7.80 18.26
CA LEU A 184 -16.71 -9.02 17.44
C LEU A 184 -15.83 -10.10 18.08
N LYS A 185 -14.66 -9.73 18.57
CA LYS A 185 -13.76 -10.62 19.31
C LYS A 185 -14.46 -11.24 20.52
N GLU A 186 -15.14 -10.44 21.34
CA GLU A 186 -15.88 -10.89 22.52
C GLU A 186 -17.02 -11.88 22.16
N ARG A 187 -17.43 -11.95 20.90
CA ARG A 187 -18.42 -12.91 20.38
C ARG A 187 -17.78 -14.15 19.71
N GLY A 188 -16.49 -14.35 19.88
CA GLY A 188 -15.79 -15.53 19.38
C GLY A 188 -15.24 -15.41 17.97
N ILE A 189 -15.29 -14.22 17.34
CA ILE A 189 -14.76 -14.02 16.00
C ILE A 189 -13.26 -13.72 16.10
N GLY A 190 -12.42 -14.52 15.42
CA GLY A 190 -11.00 -14.22 15.25
C GLY A 190 -10.83 -13.04 14.29
N ILE A 191 -9.86 -12.16 14.55
CA ILE A 191 -9.60 -10.98 13.72
C ILE A 191 -8.14 -10.99 13.31
N LEU A 192 -7.91 -10.93 12.00
CA LEU A 192 -6.58 -10.79 11.42
C LEU A 192 -6.45 -9.43 10.76
N VAL A 193 -5.52 -8.61 11.27
CA VAL A 193 -5.21 -7.30 10.70
C VAL A 193 -3.84 -7.39 10.03
N ILE A 194 -3.80 -7.24 8.71
CA ILE A 194 -2.58 -7.30 7.90
C ILE A 194 -2.17 -5.86 7.58
N GLU A 195 -1.01 -5.44 8.09
CA GLU A 195 -0.50 -4.08 7.88
C GLU A 195 1.03 -4.07 7.65
N PRO A 196 1.56 -3.11 6.89
CA PRO A 196 3.01 -3.02 6.68
C PRO A 196 3.79 -2.60 7.93
N VAL A 197 3.13 -1.89 8.84
CA VAL A 197 3.73 -1.30 10.03
C VAL A 197 3.00 -1.72 11.30
N CYS A 198 3.71 -1.70 12.42
CA CYS A 198 3.18 -2.17 13.71
C CYS A 198 2.55 -1.06 14.58
N ARG A 199 2.39 0.17 14.06
CA ARG A 199 1.93 1.34 14.84
C ARG A 199 0.70 1.04 15.70
N TYR A 200 -0.32 0.42 15.13
CA TYR A 200 -1.58 0.10 15.80
C TYR A 200 -1.57 -1.26 16.51
N ALA A 201 -0.62 -2.12 16.17
CA ALA A 201 -0.51 -3.44 16.76
C ALA A 201 -0.22 -3.38 18.27
N LEU A 202 0.64 -2.44 18.72
CA LEU A 202 0.93 -2.22 20.15
C LEU A 202 -0.29 -1.67 20.92
N GLN A 203 -1.18 -0.95 20.26
CA GLN A 203 -2.33 -0.29 20.89
C GLN A 203 -3.54 -1.23 20.97
N TYR A 204 -3.83 -1.97 19.89
CA TYR A 204 -5.07 -2.72 19.72
C TYR A 204 -4.90 -4.23 19.59
N GLY A 205 -3.68 -4.72 19.31
CA GLY A 205 -3.41 -6.15 19.10
C GLY A 205 -3.33 -6.94 20.38
N ASP A 206 -3.89 -8.13 20.38
CA ASP A 206 -3.64 -9.14 21.40
C ASP A 206 -2.36 -9.94 21.08
N ARG A 207 -1.99 -9.99 19.80
CA ARG A 207 -0.81 -10.68 19.30
C ARG A 207 -0.28 -10.01 18.04
N THR A 208 1.04 -10.00 17.88
CA THR A 208 1.70 -9.44 16.71
C THR A 208 2.68 -10.43 16.13
N VAL A 209 2.47 -10.78 14.87
CA VAL A 209 3.31 -11.67 14.08
C VAL A 209 4.08 -10.84 13.05
N PHE A 210 5.39 -10.91 13.11
CA PHE A 210 6.28 -10.22 12.20
C PHE A 210 6.62 -11.10 11.00
N PHE A 211 6.50 -10.53 9.81
CA PHE A 211 6.72 -11.21 8.54
C PHE A 211 7.81 -10.50 7.73
N SER A 212 8.82 -11.22 7.30
CA SER A 212 9.91 -10.71 6.47
C SER A 212 10.38 -11.79 5.50
N ASP A 213 10.69 -11.40 4.27
CA ASP A 213 11.28 -12.25 3.23
C ASP A 213 10.57 -13.61 3.01
N GLY A 214 9.25 -13.58 3.06
CA GLY A 214 8.44 -14.77 2.86
C GLY A 214 8.37 -15.71 4.07
N ARG A 215 8.81 -15.28 5.26
CA ARG A 215 8.84 -16.08 6.50
C ARG A 215 8.25 -15.30 7.68
N ILE A 216 7.82 -16.03 8.70
CA ILE A 216 7.53 -15.44 10.01
C ILE A 216 8.88 -15.27 10.73
N SER A 217 9.19 -14.02 11.08
CA SER A 217 10.44 -13.65 11.73
C SER A 217 10.33 -13.56 13.26
N ALA A 218 9.14 -13.26 13.79
CA ALA A 218 8.84 -13.24 15.21
C ALA A 218 7.32 -13.32 15.45
N ASP A 219 6.94 -13.72 16.66
CA ASP A 219 5.56 -13.91 17.09
C ASP A 219 5.46 -13.57 18.58
N PHE A 220 4.76 -12.49 18.91
CA PHE A 220 4.64 -11.97 20.26
C PHE A 220 3.18 -11.93 20.72
N SER A 221 2.92 -12.40 21.91
CA SER A 221 1.62 -12.24 22.57
C SER A 221 1.59 -10.94 23.37
N GLY A 222 0.49 -10.19 23.28
CA GLY A 222 0.34 -8.95 24.03
C GLY A 222 1.39 -7.89 23.66
N ARG A 223 1.95 -7.23 24.69
CA ARG A 223 2.94 -6.15 24.55
C ARG A 223 4.36 -6.62 24.91
N GLU A 224 4.73 -7.81 24.52
CA GLU A 224 6.03 -8.41 24.83
C GLU A 224 7.19 -7.82 24.00
N TYR A 225 6.95 -6.85 23.14
CA TYR A 225 7.95 -6.17 22.32
C TYR A 225 7.84 -4.64 22.44
N THR A 226 8.96 -3.95 22.23
CA THR A 226 9.00 -2.47 22.20
C THR A 226 8.91 -1.95 20.75
N ALA A 227 8.68 -0.64 20.60
CA ALA A 227 8.70 0.01 19.31
C ALA A 227 10.07 -0.15 18.61
N GLU A 228 11.18 -0.06 19.38
CA GLU A 228 12.52 -0.25 18.85
C GLU A 228 12.74 -1.69 18.35
N MET A 229 12.25 -2.70 19.09
CA MET A 229 12.31 -4.10 18.65
C MET A 229 11.50 -4.30 17.35
N ALA A 230 10.33 -3.68 17.28
CA ALA A 230 9.50 -3.72 16.07
C ALA A 230 10.22 -3.11 14.87
N ASP A 231 10.86 -1.96 15.04
CA ASP A 231 11.64 -1.33 13.97
C ASP A 231 12.81 -2.20 13.50
N ILE A 232 13.51 -2.84 14.43
CA ILE A 232 14.59 -3.80 14.10
C ILE A 232 14.04 -4.99 13.31
N LEU A 233 12.90 -5.56 13.70
CA LEU A 233 12.28 -6.70 13.03
C LEU A 233 11.73 -6.36 11.66
N LEU A 234 11.15 -5.17 11.50
CA LEU A 234 10.63 -4.69 10.23
C LEU A 234 11.75 -4.30 9.25
N ASN A 235 12.91 -3.91 9.77
CA ASN A 235 14.07 -3.49 8.97
C ASN A 235 15.11 -4.61 8.78
N ARG A 236 14.93 -5.80 9.39
CA ARG A 236 15.81 -6.97 9.13
C ARG A 236 15.76 -7.34 7.65
N GLY A 237 16.92 -7.40 7.02
CA GLY A 237 17.08 -7.72 5.60
C GLY A 237 17.21 -6.50 4.69
N GLN A 238 17.00 -5.28 5.17
CA GLN A 238 17.50 -4.11 4.45
C GLN A 238 18.99 -3.97 4.76
N ALA A 239 19.83 -3.97 3.72
CA ALA A 239 21.08 -3.25 3.81
C ALA A 239 20.70 -1.84 4.27
N ALA A 240 21.23 -1.40 5.42
CA ALA A 240 21.14 0.00 5.80
C ALA A 240 21.49 0.81 4.55
N PRO A 241 20.73 1.86 4.18
CA PRO A 241 21.13 2.70 3.07
C PRO A 241 22.59 3.05 3.32
N PRO A 242 23.48 2.93 2.31
CA PRO A 242 24.92 3.09 2.50
C PRO A 242 25.15 4.38 3.26
N GLU A 243 25.63 4.28 4.50
CA GLU A 243 25.71 5.39 5.45
C GLU A 243 26.66 6.49 4.99
N ASP A 244 27.55 6.23 4.01
CA ASP A 244 28.75 7.05 3.83
C ASP A 244 29.10 7.49 2.40
N GLN A 245 28.25 7.42 1.38
CA GLN A 245 28.74 7.67 0.02
C GLN A 245 28.09 8.78 -0.80
N VAL A 246 27.16 9.56 -0.29
CA VAL A 246 26.68 10.71 -1.05
C VAL A 246 27.09 12.00 -0.35
N LYS A 247 28.35 12.39 -0.52
CA LYS A 247 28.71 13.82 -0.41
C LYS A 247 27.94 14.53 -1.53
N PRO A 248 27.19 15.60 -1.23
CA PRO A 248 26.60 16.43 -2.28
C PRO A 248 27.70 16.75 -3.28
N SER A 249 27.51 16.38 -4.53
CA SER A 249 28.49 16.64 -5.56
C SER A 249 28.70 18.14 -5.62
N GLU A 250 29.91 18.62 -5.35
CA GLU A 250 30.29 20.05 -5.41
C GLU A 250 30.00 20.69 -6.78
N LYS A 251 29.65 19.89 -7.78
CA LYS A 251 29.28 20.33 -9.13
C LYS A 251 27.91 21.02 -9.22
N PHE A 252 27.06 20.93 -8.22
CA PHE A 252 25.71 21.48 -8.27
C PHE A 252 25.54 22.58 -7.21
N SER A 253 25.69 23.85 -7.61
CA SER A 253 25.79 24.99 -6.68
C SER A 253 24.49 25.73 -6.41
N ARG A 254 23.36 25.36 -7.01
CA ARG A 254 22.08 26.10 -6.84
C ARG A 254 21.08 25.35 -6.01
N THR A 255 20.74 25.89 -4.84
CA THR A 255 19.55 25.51 -4.08
C THR A 255 18.29 25.70 -4.93
N ARG A 256 17.41 24.71 -4.95
CA ARG A 256 16.14 24.75 -5.67
C ARG A 256 15.03 25.11 -4.72
N VAL A 257 14.00 25.75 -5.21
CA VAL A 257 12.81 26.07 -4.41
C VAL A 257 11.63 25.30 -4.97
N PHE A 258 10.97 24.53 -4.13
CA PHE A 258 9.73 23.84 -4.43
C PHE A 258 8.56 24.59 -3.80
N PHE A 259 7.57 24.96 -4.62
CA PHE A 259 6.36 25.65 -4.16
C PHE A 259 5.20 24.66 -4.03
N TYR A 260 4.42 24.81 -2.97
CA TYR A 260 3.22 24.04 -2.71
C TYR A 260 2.08 24.93 -2.18
N PRO A 261 0.80 24.59 -2.38
CA PRO A 261 -0.32 25.40 -1.91
C PRO A 261 -0.52 25.29 -0.40
N GLU A 262 -0.79 26.44 0.24
CA GLU A 262 -1.20 26.56 1.64
C GLU A 262 -2.58 27.22 1.76
N LYS A 263 -3.17 27.26 2.98
CA LYS A 263 -4.48 27.89 3.22
C LYS A 263 -4.53 29.35 2.78
N ASN A 264 -3.42 30.09 2.99
CA ASN A 264 -3.34 31.56 2.77
C ASN A 264 -2.34 31.93 1.68
N GLY A 265 -2.09 31.06 0.71
CA GLY A 265 -1.14 31.34 -0.37
C GLY A 265 -0.37 30.13 -0.85
N ASN A 266 0.94 30.30 -0.99
CA ASN A 266 1.83 29.19 -1.36
C ASN A 266 3.01 29.15 -0.39
N GLY A 267 3.23 27.95 0.17
CA GLY A 267 4.45 27.63 0.89
C GLY A 267 5.61 27.40 -0.07
N SER A 268 6.81 27.49 0.45
CA SER A 268 8.03 27.20 -0.30
C SER A 268 9.00 26.37 0.52
N LEU A 269 9.64 25.43 -0.15
CA LEU A 269 10.63 24.54 0.42
C LEU A 269 11.93 24.66 -0.35
N GLN A 270 13.02 24.97 0.35
CA GLN A 270 14.35 24.95 -0.23
C GLN A 270 14.92 23.54 -0.23
N LEU A 271 15.42 23.11 -1.38
CA LEU A 271 15.99 21.77 -1.61
C LEU A 271 17.42 21.94 -2.12
N ALA A 272 18.39 21.37 -1.41
CA ALA A 272 19.74 21.28 -1.91
C ALA A 272 19.86 20.25 -3.06
N PRO A 273 20.82 20.40 -3.98
CA PRO A 273 21.09 19.38 -4.99
C PRO A 273 21.45 18.03 -4.35
N GLY A 274 20.79 16.98 -4.79
CA GLY A 274 20.97 15.63 -4.23
C GLY A 274 20.31 15.41 -2.86
N GLU A 275 19.62 16.40 -2.30
CA GLU A 275 18.89 16.26 -1.05
C GLU A 275 17.62 15.41 -1.25
N ILE A 276 17.37 14.52 -0.30
CA ILE A 276 16.10 13.78 -0.18
C ILE A 276 15.32 14.38 0.99
N VAL A 277 14.11 14.85 0.71
CA VAL A 277 13.20 15.40 1.72
C VAL A 277 11.96 14.57 1.78
N CYS A 278 11.60 14.11 2.97
CA CYS A 278 10.36 13.44 3.25
C CYS A 278 9.34 14.49 3.71
N ALA A 279 8.22 14.58 3.03
CA ALA A 279 7.13 15.49 3.35
C ALA A 279 5.87 14.72 3.71
N SER A 280 5.12 15.23 4.69
CA SER A 280 3.86 14.65 5.10
C SER A 280 2.86 15.71 5.54
N CYS A 281 1.67 15.30 5.96
CA CYS A 281 0.66 16.14 6.59
C CYS A 281 0.19 15.50 7.89
N HIS A 282 -0.13 16.34 8.90
CA HIS A 282 -0.76 15.88 10.13
C HIS A 282 -2.21 15.44 9.89
N SER A 283 -2.94 16.18 9.01
CA SER A 283 -4.32 15.87 8.68
C SER A 283 -4.42 14.88 7.52
N PRO A 284 -5.11 13.73 7.70
CA PRO A 284 -5.38 12.78 6.64
C PRO A 284 -6.14 13.37 5.46
N GLU A 285 -7.12 14.25 5.74
CA GLU A 285 -7.92 14.90 4.71
C GLU A 285 -7.05 15.83 3.86
N ARG A 286 -6.14 16.54 4.50
CA ARG A 286 -5.21 17.43 3.82
C ARG A 286 -4.17 16.67 3.02
N TYR A 287 -3.69 15.55 3.54
CA TYR A 287 -2.83 14.64 2.82
C TYR A 287 -3.51 14.13 1.53
N GLN A 288 -4.75 13.65 1.65
CA GLN A 288 -5.52 13.17 0.50
C GLN A 288 -5.80 14.29 -0.51
N TRP A 289 -6.10 15.50 -0.02
CA TRP A 289 -6.27 16.66 -0.89
C TRP A 289 -5.01 16.99 -1.70
N TYR A 290 -3.82 16.93 -1.08
CA TYR A 290 -2.55 17.11 -1.80
C TYR A 290 -2.38 16.05 -2.89
N LEU A 291 -2.64 14.78 -2.58
CA LEU A 291 -2.53 13.71 -3.56
C LEU A 291 -3.46 13.94 -4.74
N ASP A 292 -4.75 14.14 -4.50
CA ASP A 292 -5.78 14.16 -5.54
C ASP A 292 -5.81 15.47 -6.34
N THR A 293 -5.52 16.60 -5.67
CA THR A 293 -5.72 17.92 -6.26
C THR A 293 -4.43 18.58 -6.73
N PHE A 294 -3.31 18.30 -6.05
CA PHE A 294 -2.03 18.93 -6.36
C PHE A 294 -1.08 17.98 -7.10
N PHE A 295 -0.74 16.83 -6.51
CA PHE A 295 0.27 15.93 -7.08
C PHE A 295 -0.22 15.11 -8.29
N LEU A 296 -1.50 14.74 -8.36
CA LEU A 296 -2.09 14.03 -9.51
C LEU A 296 -2.34 14.93 -10.73
N THR A 297 -2.20 16.24 -10.58
CA THR A 297 -2.46 17.21 -11.63
C THR A 297 -1.15 17.85 -12.11
N GLU A 298 -1.19 18.48 -13.30
CA GLU A 298 -0.05 19.26 -13.80
C GLU A 298 0.24 20.54 -12.99
N LYS A 299 -0.59 20.84 -11.98
CA LYS A 299 -0.46 22.04 -11.14
C LYS A 299 0.90 22.14 -10.46
N VAL A 300 1.47 21.00 -10.03
CA VAL A 300 2.83 20.95 -9.44
C VAL A 300 3.87 21.49 -10.40
N SER A 301 3.88 20.94 -11.62
CA SER A 301 4.84 21.31 -12.66
C SER A 301 4.66 22.77 -13.09
N LEU A 302 3.41 23.19 -13.33
CA LEU A 302 3.09 24.57 -13.74
C LEU A 302 3.45 25.59 -12.66
N LEU A 303 3.09 25.35 -11.39
CA LEU A 303 3.38 26.27 -10.29
C LEU A 303 4.89 26.48 -10.14
N ASN A 304 5.66 25.40 -10.13
CA ASN A 304 7.11 25.45 -9.91
C ASN A 304 7.86 26.05 -11.13
N ARG A 305 7.42 25.72 -12.35
CA ARG A 305 7.98 26.28 -13.58
C ARG A 305 7.72 27.79 -13.69
N TYR A 306 6.51 28.23 -13.36
CA TYR A 306 6.12 29.64 -13.45
C TYR A 306 6.86 30.51 -12.41
N ARG A 307 6.98 30.03 -11.16
CA ARG A 307 7.55 30.82 -10.07
C ARG A 307 9.07 30.80 -10.00
N ASN A 308 9.73 29.72 -10.35
CA ASN A 308 11.18 29.59 -10.12
C ASN A 308 11.91 28.86 -11.26
N HIS A 309 11.30 28.70 -12.40
CA HIS A 309 11.85 27.97 -13.55
C HIS A 309 12.35 26.54 -13.22
N SER A 310 11.97 25.98 -12.07
CA SER A 310 12.33 24.62 -11.69
C SER A 310 11.46 23.62 -12.45
N ARG A 311 12.11 22.67 -13.11
CA ARG A 311 11.43 21.57 -13.78
C ARG A 311 11.17 20.46 -12.76
N VAL A 312 9.91 20.14 -12.56
CA VAL A 312 9.46 19.15 -11.60
C VAL A 312 8.79 18.00 -12.33
N SER A 313 9.18 16.77 -12.02
CA SER A 313 8.44 15.55 -12.42
C SER A 313 7.85 14.90 -11.18
N THR A 314 6.63 14.42 -11.30
CA THR A 314 5.90 13.77 -10.20
C THR A 314 5.55 12.35 -10.60
N LEU A 315 5.92 11.38 -9.80
CA LEU A 315 5.47 10.00 -9.89
C LEU A 315 4.43 9.74 -8.81
N THR A 316 3.26 9.34 -9.23
CA THR A 316 2.17 8.86 -8.36
C THR A 316 1.93 7.38 -8.63
N PHE A 317 1.27 6.69 -7.71
CA PHE A 317 0.92 5.28 -7.91
C PHE A 317 0.08 5.07 -9.18
N LYS A 318 -0.85 5.97 -9.48
CA LYS A 318 -1.66 5.92 -10.70
C LYS A 318 -0.79 6.02 -11.96
N ARG A 319 0.18 6.95 -12.01
CA ARG A 319 1.09 7.08 -13.15
C ARG A 319 1.98 5.85 -13.29
N LEU A 320 2.48 5.31 -12.18
CA LEU A 320 3.29 4.11 -12.18
C LEU A 320 2.57 2.93 -12.86
N GLN A 321 1.27 2.79 -12.64
CA GLN A 321 0.46 1.70 -13.19
C GLN A 321 -0.09 1.94 -14.59
N SER A 322 -0.05 3.16 -15.13
CA SER A 322 -0.72 3.48 -16.39
C SER A 322 0.12 4.23 -17.41
N ASP A 323 1.25 4.84 -17.00
CA ASP A 323 2.04 5.71 -17.86
C ASP A 323 3.10 4.94 -18.65
N TYR A 324 2.67 3.95 -19.44
CA TYR A 324 3.54 3.16 -20.32
C TYR A 324 2.87 2.81 -21.65
N PHE A 325 3.70 2.49 -22.64
CA PHE A 325 3.26 2.17 -24.01
C PHE A 325 3.53 0.70 -24.30
N LEU A 326 2.47 -0.11 -24.39
CA LEU A 326 2.55 -1.57 -24.54
C LEU A 326 3.18 -2.01 -25.88
N ASP A 327 3.05 -1.20 -26.92
CA ASP A 327 3.57 -1.49 -28.26
C ASP A 327 5.06 -1.14 -28.41
N LEU A 328 5.59 -0.30 -27.54
CA LEU A 328 7.00 0.01 -27.50
C LEU A 328 7.75 -1.06 -26.69
N SER A 329 9.05 -1.24 -26.99
CA SER A 329 9.92 -2.09 -26.18
C SER A 329 10.15 -1.49 -24.80
N PHE A 330 10.65 -2.31 -23.87
CA PHE A 330 11.07 -1.82 -22.54
C PHE A 330 12.07 -0.67 -22.69
N ALA A 331 13.11 -0.85 -23.50
CA ALA A 331 14.15 0.16 -23.74
C ALA A 331 13.57 1.47 -24.31
N GLU A 332 12.66 1.40 -25.27
CA GLU A 332 12.01 2.59 -25.83
C GLU A 332 11.18 3.31 -24.77
N ASN A 333 10.43 2.58 -23.94
CA ASN A 333 9.66 3.18 -22.85
C ASN A 333 10.55 3.96 -21.86
N VAL A 334 11.68 3.40 -21.47
CA VAL A 334 12.62 4.07 -20.56
C VAL A 334 13.31 5.25 -21.23
N ALA A 335 13.70 5.11 -22.51
CA ALA A 335 14.45 6.13 -23.23
C ALA A 335 13.60 7.28 -23.79
N LEU A 336 12.27 7.24 -23.66
CA LEU A 336 11.35 8.27 -24.19
C LEU A 336 11.77 9.72 -23.89
N PRO A 337 12.17 10.09 -22.64
CA PRO A 337 12.58 11.47 -22.36
C PRO A 337 13.85 11.92 -23.11
N ALA A 338 14.67 10.97 -23.51
CA ALA A 338 15.89 11.22 -24.29
C ALA A 338 15.67 11.13 -25.81
N TYR A 339 14.42 10.97 -26.26
CA TYR A 339 14.05 10.75 -27.66
C TYR A 339 14.78 11.71 -28.64
N THR A 340 14.76 13.01 -28.37
CA THR A 340 15.38 14.01 -29.22
C THR A 340 16.91 13.90 -29.32
N ARG A 341 17.55 13.32 -28.30
CA ARG A 341 19.01 13.12 -28.24
C ARG A 341 19.47 11.87 -29.00
N ILE A 342 18.64 10.83 -29.00
CA ILE A 342 19.05 9.48 -29.44
C ILE A 342 18.37 9.01 -30.72
N SER A 343 17.31 9.69 -31.16
CA SER A 343 16.61 9.35 -32.41
C SER A 343 17.37 9.80 -33.65
N THR A 344 17.29 9.02 -34.71
CA THR A 344 17.87 9.37 -36.01
C THR A 344 16.73 9.58 -37.01
N GLY A 345 16.70 10.76 -37.67
CA GLY A 345 15.64 11.12 -38.63
C GLY A 345 14.22 11.10 -38.02
N GLY A 346 14.10 11.44 -36.70
CA GLY A 346 12.80 11.43 -36.03
C GLY A 346 12.26 10.03 -35.69
N ARG A 347 13.10 8.99 -35.76
CA ARG A 347 12.74 7.63 -35.36
C ARG A 347 13.65 7.13 -34.26
N LEU A 348 13.06 6.62 -33.17
CA LEU A 348 13.73 5.85 -32.13
C LEU A 348 13.50 4.37 -32.42
N THR A 349 14.58 3.61 -32.56
CA THR A 349 14.51 2.16 -32.73
C THR A 349 14.83 1.43 -31.42
N PRO A 350 14.29 0.21 -31.21
CA PRO A 350 14.63 -0.60 -30.02
C PRO A 350 16.15 -0.78 -29.84
N GLY A 351 16.90 -0.91 -30.94
CA GLY A 351 18.36 -1.04 -30.92
C GLY A 351 19.08 0.20 -30.41
N GLN A 352 18.66 1.40 -30.85
CA GLN A 352 19.20 2.67 -30.37
C GLN A 352 18.87 2.89 -28.88
N ALA A 353 17.62 2.66 -28.50
CA ALA A 353 17.20 2.73 -27.10
C ALA A 353 17.97 1.76 -26.21
N LYS A 354 18.13 0.50 -26.64
CA LYS A 354 18.90 -0.51 -25.91
C LYS A 354 20.37 -0.11 -25.76
N LYS A 355 21.00 0.41 -26.82
CA LYS A 355 22.40 0.89 -26.75
C LYS A 355 22.54 2.05 -25.78
N PHE A 356 21.60 3.00 -25.81
CA PHE A 356 21.57 4.14 -24.90
C PHE A 356 21.37 3.70 -23.45
N LEU A 357 20.42 2.80 -23.17
CA LEU A 357 20.24 2.30 -21.81
C LEU A 357 21.48 1.56 -21.29
N LYS A 358 22.16 0.81 -22.16
CA LYS A 358 23.42 0.15 -21.77
C LYS A 358 24.50 1.13 -21.36
N SER A 359 24.57 2.30 -21.99
CA SER A 359 25.57 3.32 -21.61
C SER A 359 25.22 4.10 -20.34
N GLU A 360 23.92 4.24 -20.02
CA GLU A 360 23.47 5.08 -18.90
C GLU A 360 23.11 4.27 -17.64
N LEU A 361 22.55 3.07 -17.82
CA LEU A 361 21.92 2.29 -16.74
C LEU A 361 22.24 0.77 -16.76
N ALA A 362 23.38 0.36 -17.35
CA ALA A 362 23.69 -1.05 -17.62
C ALA A 362 23.52 -1.99 -16.41
N ASP A 363 24.06 -1.57 -15.26
CA ASP A 363 24.10 -2.38 -14.03
C ASP A 363 23.00 -2.00 -13.03
N THR A 364 22.06 -1.16 -13.46
CA THR A 364 21.07 -0.55 -12.57
C THR A 364 19.71 -1.21 -12.68
N ILE A 365 19.30 -1.53 -13.91
CA ILE A 365 17.95 -2.09 -14.19
C ILE A 365 17.93 -3.58 -13.83
N PRO A 366 16.98 -4.06 -13.02
CA PRO A 366 16.93 -5.46 -12.56
C PRO A 366 16.43 -6.44 -13.63
N ILE A 367 16.18 -5.96 -14.85
CA ILE A 367 15.75 -6.79 -16.00
C ILE A 367 16.99 -7.11 -16.85
N PRO A 368 17.21 -8.38 -17.24
CA PRO A 368 18.32 -8.75 -18.14
C PRO A 368 18.29 -7.96 -19.44
N SER A 369 19.45 -7.46 -19.87
CA SER A 369 19.54 -6.57 -21.05
C SER A 369 19.11 -7.22 -22.37
N GLU A 370 19.07 -8.56 -22.43
CA GLU A 370 18.55 -9.33 -23.57
C GLU A 370 17.05 -9.04 -23.77
N GLN A 371 16.30 -8.86 -22.70
CA GLN A 371 14.85 -8.63 -22.72
C GLN A 371 14.46 -7.17 -23.04
N TRP A 372 15.39 -6.22 -22.95
CA TRP A 372 15.08 -4.79 -23.15
C TRP A 372 14.53 -4.44 -24.54
N GLY A 373 14.81 -5.27 -25.53
CA GLY A 373 14.23 -5.14 -26.88
C GLY A 373 12.82 -5.71 -27.04
N HIS A 374 12.29 -6.41 -26.06
CA HIS A 374 10.97 -6.99 -26.14
C HIS A 374 9.89 -5.91 -25.90
N ARG A 375 8.75 -6.05 -26.60
CA ARG A 375 7.59 -5.18 -26.40
C ARG A 375 7.09 -5.26 -24.95
N LEU A 376 6.69 -4.12 -24.40
CA LEU A 376 6.26 -4.04 -23.00
C LEU A 376 4.98 -4.86 -22.71
N SER A 377 4.19 -5.16 -23.75
CA SER A 377 3.04 -6.08 -23.66
C SER A 377 3.41 -7.51 -23.21
N ARG A 378 4.68 -7.93 -23.37
CA ARG A 378 5.17 -9.24 -22.95
C ARG A 378 5.61 -9.29 -21.49
N PHE A 379 5.72 -8.15 -20.84
CA PHE A 379 6.09 -8.06 -19.43
C PHE A 379 4.85 -8.13 -18.55
N ASP A 380 5.05 -8.65 -17.34
CA ASP A 380 4.09 -8.57 -16.26
C ASP A 380 3.92 -7.11 -15.75
N ASN A 381 3.05 -6.91 -14.78
CA ASN A 381 2.82 -5.58 -14.23
C ASN A 381 4.09 -5.00 -13.60
N THR A 382 4.89 -5.80 -12.92
CA THR A 382 6.17 -5.38 -12.31
C THR A 382 7.14 -4.86 -13.36
N GLY A 383 7.32 -5.59 -14.47
CA GLY A 383 8.19 -5.14 -15.56
C GLY A 383 7.70 -3.86 -16.25
N ARG A 384 6.39 -3.66 -16.35
CA ARG A 384 5.79 -2.42 -16.89
C ARG A 384 6.01 -1.23 -15.96
N GLU A 385 5.81 -1.42 -14.67
CA GLU A 385 6.04 -0.41 -13.64
C GLU A 385 7.53 -0.02 -13.54
N LEU A 386 8.43 -0.99 -13.67
CA LEU A 386 9.88 -0.73 -13.76
C LEU A 386 10.22 0.18 -14.94
N ALA A 387 9.60 0.00 -16.10
CA ALA A 387 9.84 0.88 -17.25
C ALA A 387 9.47 2.33 -16.95
N VAL A 388 8.35 2.58 -16.24
CA VAL A 388 7.94 3.92 -15.81
C VAL A 388 8.90 4.49 -14.78
N LEU A 389 9.29 3.68 -13.79
CA LEU A 389 10.17 4.09 -12.70
C LEU A 389 11.56 4.52 -13.22
N TYR A 390 12.19 3.71 -14.06
CA TYR A 390 13.52 4.02 -14.62
C TYR A 390 13.46 5.12 -15.69
N ARG A 391 12.33 5.35 -16.34
CA ARG A 391 12.13 6.48 -17.27
C ARG A 391 12.33 7.82 -16.57
N MET A 392 11.91 7.94 -15.31
CA MET A 392 12.11 9.18 -14.54
C MET A 392 13.57 9.62 -14.49
N LEU A 393 14.52 8.70 -14.34
CA LEU A 393 15.95 9.04 -14.32
C LEU A 393 16.42 9.70 -15.62
N MET A 394 15.74 9.41 -16.75
CA MET A 394 16.06 9.98 -18.06
C MET A 394 15.44 11.36 -18.29
N GLU A 395 14.51 11.78 -17.43
CA GLU A 395 13.87 13.10 -17.52
C GLU A 395 14.84 14.24 -17.16
N ASN A 396 14.80 15.30 -17.97
CA ASN A 396 15.60 16.50 -17.72
C ASN A 396 14.87 17.41 -16.73
N VAL A 397 14.84 17.03 -15.47
CA VAL A 397 14.19 17.77 -14.39
C VAL A 397 15.16 18.09 -13.25
N ASP A 398 14.77 19.03 -12.42
CA ASP A 398 15.56 19.51 -11.29
C ASP A 398 15.11 18.85 -9.97
N ILE A 399 13.81 18.58 -9.87
CA ILE A 399 13.18 18.01 -8.68
C ILE A 399 12.32 16.82 -9.09
N PHE A 400 12.52 15.67 -8.45
CA PHE A 400 11.61 14.53 -8.50
C PHE A 400 10.70 14.53 -7.29
N VAL A 401 9.42 14.27 -7.53
CA VAL A 401 8.41 14.10 -6.48
C VAL A 401 7.83 12.71 -6.56
N PHE A 402 7.96 11.95 -5.47
CA PHE A 402 7.33 10.64 -5.28
C PHE A 402 6.13 10.82 -4.36
N ALA A 403 4.91 10.91 -4.92
CA ALA A 403 3.72 11.24 -4.17
C ALA A 403 2.83 10.03 -3.90
N GLY A 404 2.69 9.65 -2.63
CA GLY A 404 1.83 8.56 -2.17
C GLY A 404 2.27 7.15 -2.61
N ILE A 405 3.41 7.02 -3.28
CA ILE A 405 3.91 5.71 -3.75
C ILE A 405 4.34 4.83 -2.58
N MET A 406 5.00 5.44 -1.60
CA MET A 406 5.52 4.73 -0.43
C MET A 406 4.41 4.29 0.55
N ASP A 407 3.19 4.76 0.36
CA ASP A 407 2.03 4.38 1.17
C ASP A 407 1.37 3.09 0.68
N GLN A 408 1.81 2.56 -0.46
CA GLN A 408 1.27 1.33 -1.02
C GLN A 408 1.94 0.11 -0.39
N PRO A 409 1.22 -0.68 0.40
CA PRO A 409 1.82 -1.67 1.30
C PRO A 409 2.40 -2.91 0.60
N ASN A 410 2.04 -3.15 -0.66
CA ASN A 410 2.37 -4.40 -1.37
C ASN A 410 3.22 -4.19 -2.62
N MET A 411 4.03 -3.15 -2.65
CA MET A 411 4.85 -2.92 -3.83
C MET A 411 6.06 -3.86 -3.85
N SER A 412 6.03 -4.79 -4.79
CA SER A 412 7.19 -5.62 -5.15
C SER A 412 8.40 -4.80 -5.64
N LEU A 413 8.19 -3.51 -5.94
CA LEU A 413 9.16 -2.55 -6.45
C LEU A 413 9.78 -1.64 -5.38
N MET A 414 9.52 -1.87 -4.09
CA MET A 414 9.96 -0.92 -3.06
C MET A 414 11.50 -0.72 -3.07
N ASP A 415 12.24 -1.80 -3.25
CA ASP A 415 13.71 -1.75 -3.33
C ASP A 415 14.18 -1.01 -4.59
N ASP A 416 13.50 -1.21 -5.72
CA ASP A 416 13.79 -0.49 -6.96
C ASP A 416 13.43 0.99 -6.87
N ILE A 417 12.35 1.34 -6.19
CA ILE A 417 11.98 2.73 -5.93
C ILE A 417 13.06 3.41 -5.11
N TRP A 418 13.53 2.80 -4.02
CA TRP A 418 14.63 3.33 -3.23
C TRP A 418 15.91 3.46 -4.05
N LYS A 419 16.23 2.46 -4.86
CA LYS A 419 17.39 2.48 -5.76
C LYS A 419 17.31 3.68 -6.72
N VAL A 420 16.14 3.93 -7.32
CA VAL A 420 15.92 5.07 -8.23
C VAL A 420 15.99 6.40 -7.48
N ILE A 421 15.46 6.50 -6.26
CA ILE A 421 15.56 7.69 -5.41
C ILE A 421 17.03 8.01 -5.11
N PHE A 422 17.83 7.03 -4.72
CA PHE A 422 19.25 7.23 -4.44
C PHE A 422 20.04 7.60 -5.69
N LEU A 423 19.80 6.94 -6.81
CA LEU A 423 20.43 7.28 -8.09
C LEU A 423 20.09 8.71 -8.53
N ALA A 424 18.82 9.12 -8.39
CA ALA A 424 18.41 10.48 -8.67
C ALA A 424 19.17 11.49 -7.79
N SER A 425 19.32 11.19 -6.51
CA SER A 425 20.11 11.98 -5.56
C SER A 425 21.59 12.07 -5.97
N GLU A 426 22.23 10.94 -6.35
CA GLU A 426 23.60 10.90 -6.85
C GLU A 426 23.81 11.69 -8.15
N MET A 427 22.80 11.70 -9.02
CA MET A 427 22.75 12.52 -10.23
C MET A 427 22.56 14.02 -9.92
N GLY A 428 22.52 14.42 -8.64
CA GLY A 428 22.32 15.79 -8.19
C GLY A 428 20.90 16.31 -8.33
N LYS A 429 19.91 15.44 -8.52
CA LYS A 429 18.49 15.80 -8.50
C LYS A 429 18.02 15.94 -7.06
N SER A 430 17.19 16.94 -6.75
CA SER A 430 16.53 16.99 -5.46
C SER A 430 15.31 16.06 -5.48
N VAL A 431 15.08 15.32 -4.39
CA VAL A 431 13.98 14.38 -4.29
C VAL A 431 13.04 14.78 -3.16
N LEU A 432 11.75 14.89 -3.46
CA LEU A 432 10.68 15.11 -2.50
C LEU A 432 9.82 13.84 -2.44
N MET A 433 9.81 13.21 -1.29
CA MET A 433 8.96 12.05 -1.01
C MET A 433 7.76 12.50 -0.20
N PHE A 434 6.56 12.48 -0.79
CA PHE A 434 5.32 12.83 -0.10
C PHE A 434 4.59 11.55 0.30
N HIS A 435 4.50 11.27 1.61
CA HIS A 435 3.93 10.03 2.14
C HIS A 435 3.37 10.22 3.55
N ARG A 436 2.49 9.31 3.98
CA ARG A 436 1.88 9.33 5.33
C ARG A 436 2.71 8.60 6.38
N ASN A 437 3.54 7.65 5.97
CA ASN A 437 4.25 6.79 6.89
C ASN A 437 5.59 7.40 7.31
N TYR A 438 5.69 7.81 8.57
CA TYR A 438 6.92 8.42 9.15
C TYR A 438 8.04 7.40 9.43
N ALA A 439 7.75 6.10 9.39
CA ALA A 439 8.71 5.02 9.67
C ALA A 439 9.47 4.54 8.42
N LEU A 440 9.59 5.37 7.38
CA LEU A 440 10.45 5.05 6.25
C LEU A 440 11.93 5.13 6.66
N PRO A 441 12.78 4.24 6.16
CA PRO A 441 14.21 4.30 6.41
C PRO A 441 14.78 5.60 5.82
N MET A 442 15.06 6.55 6.70
CA MET A 442 15.69 7.81 6.35
C MET A 442 17.18 7.75 6.70
N ARG A 443 18.02 8.31 5.84
CA ARG A 443 19.43 8.56 6.18
C ARG A 443 19.49 9.70 7.20
N LYS A 444 20.54 9.75 8.02
CA LYS A 444 20.76 10.85 9.02
C LYS A 444 20.69 12.25 8.42
N GLN A 445 21.00 12.39 7.12
CA GLN A 445 20.99 13.64 6.38
C GLN A 445 19.67 13.98 5.70
N ASP A 446 18.72 13.04 5.65
CA ASP A 446 17.42 13.25 5.03
C ASP A 446 16.56 14.07 6.00
N ARG A 447 15.73 14.94 5.46
CA ARG A 447 14.92 15.88 6.24
C ARG A 447 13.45 15.48 6.19
N LEU A 448 12.80 15.43 7.36
CA LEU A 448 11.35 15.27 7.47
C LEU A 448 10.70 16.63 7.69
N ILE A 449 9.65 16.92 6.93
CA ILE A 449 8.85 18.14 7.04
C ILE A 449 7.36 17.83 7.02
N PHE A 450 6.57 18.78 7.53
CA PHE A 450 5.12 18.75 7.42
C PHE A 450 4.65 19.93 6.58
N LEU A 451 3.75 19.66 5.62
CA LEU A 451 3.17 20.67 4.73
C LEU A 451 1.92 21.36 5.33
N ASP A 452 1.57 21.02 6.56
CA ASP A 452 0.52 21.66 7.33
C ASP A 452 0.97 21.90 8.77
N GLU A 453 0.33 22.87 9.44
CA GLU A 453 0.54 23.06 10.88
C GLU A 453 -0.16 21.95 11.65
N PRO A 454 0.41 21.46 12.78
CA PRO A 454 -0.29 20.55 13.67
C PRO A 454 -1.60 21.23 14.12
N GLU A 455 -2.71 20.49 14.07
CA GLU A 455 -3.96 20.97 14.68
C GLU A 455 -3.67 21.20 16.17
N GLY A 456 -3.54 22.48 16.58
CA GLY A 456 -3.40 22.85 17.97
C GLY A 456 -4.54 22.25 18.81
N PRO A 457 -4.36 22.09 20.13
CA PRO A 457 -5.43 21.62 20.98
C PRO A 457 -6.62 22.59 20.77
N ARG A 458 -7.73 22.06 20.28
CA ARG A 458 -8.98 22.81 20.24
C ARG A 458 -9.37 23.11 21.70
N VAL A 459 -9.17 24.36 22.11
CA VAL A 459 -9.64 24.89 23.40
C VAL A 459 -11.15 24.82 23.46
#